data_ba0267514b81db780cb9602759c78f97
#
_entry.id   ba0267514b81db780cb9602759c78f97
#
_cell.length_a   1.000
_cell.length_b   1.000
_cell.length_c   1.000
_cell.angle_alpha   90.00
_cell.angle_beta   90.00
_cell.angle_gamma   90.00
#
_symmetry.space_group_name_H-M   'P 1'
#
loop_
_entity.id
_entity.type
_entity.pdbx_description
1 polymer ?
#
loop_
_entity_poly.entity_id
_entity_poly.type
_entity_poly.pdbx_seq_one_letter_code
_entity_poly.pdbx_strand_id
1 'polypeptide(L)'
;KSLELIKTDKKKFCLIHGKEINHPVGSSINRRIKKILSETEKIIANSEYTKNLAINKGIDKDKVKVINPGVHTVEKLDHKSLGRVESLLKIKSPRLITVSRFDKRKNHEKIIMALRNLKQLYPNIVYICIGHGEEEDNLKKLVQELDLSSQVMFFKDISNNLKNALIAKSNIFVMPSIIHKTSVEGFGISYVEAAQYGVPSLGGKDGGASDAIEHGKTGIICDGNNLDEIYSSLKLMIENKKYIELGKNAKKFVSKFQWFEIIKE
;
A
#
# COMPACT_ATOMS: atom_id res chain seq x y z
N LYS A 1 13.57 -22.05 1.83
CA LYS A 1 14.02 -23.45 1.55
C LYS A 1 15.16 -23.51 0.54
N SER A 2 15.11 -22.77 -0.55
CA SER A 2 16.09 -22.88 -1.65
C SER A 2 17.51 -22.46 -1.28
N LEU A 3 17.71 -21.42 -0.48
CA LEU A 3 19.06 -20.94 -0.11
C LEU A 3 19.86 -21.94 0.75
N GLU A 4 19.20 -22.73 1.62
CA GLU A 4 19.86 -23.76 2.42
C GLU A 4 20.41 -24.91 1.57
N LEU A 5 19.85 -25.15 0.39
CA LEU A 5 20.24 -26.24 -0.50
C LEU A 5 21.36 -25.84 -1.46
N ILE A 6 21.69 -24.55 -1.55
CA ILE A 6 22.75 -24.07 -2.44
C ILE A 6 24.10 -24.18 -1.72
N LYS A 7 24.81 -25.25 -1.99
CA LYS A 7 26.23 -25.40 -1.65
C LYS A 7 27.06 -24.72 -2.75
N THR A 8 27.65 -23.58 -2.44
CA THR A 8 28.49 -22.82 -3.39
C THR A 8 29.47 -21.95 -2.61
N ASP A 9 30.67 -21.77 -3.16
CA ASP A 9 31.69 -20.83 -2.66
C ASP A 9 31.45 -19.39 -3.16
N LYS A 10 30.42 -19.19 -3.99
CA LYS A 10 30.06 -17.86 -4.49
C LYS A 10 29.33 -17.05 -3.42
N LYS A 11 29.52 -15.72 -3.48
CA LYS A 11 28.80 -14.75 -2.64
C LYS A 11 27.30 -14.89 -2.82
N LYS A 12 26.56 -14.94 -1.69
CA LYS A 12 25.11 -15.03 -1.67
C LYS A 12 24.51 -13.66 -1.35
N PHE A 13 23.52 -13.25 -2.12
CA PHE A 13 22.71 -12.06 -1.88
C PHE A 13 21.27 -12.48 -1.61
N CYS A 14 20.62 -11.80 -0.68
CA CYS A 14 19.23 -12.11 -0.32
C CYS A 14 18.37 -10.85 -0.34
N LEU A 15 17.19 -10.93 -1.00
CA LEU A 15 16.17 -9.89 -0.94
C LEU A 15 15.14 -10.27 0.13
N ILE A 16 14.76 -9.30 0.96
CA ILE A 16 13.73 -9.47 1.99
C ILE A 16 12.63 -8.42 1.83
N HIS A 17 11.37 -8.87 2.03
CA HIS A 17 10.18 -8.05 1.76
C HIS A 17 9.26 -7.89 2.98
N GLY A 18 9.65 -8.43 4.16
CA GLY A 18 8.95 -8.29 5.42
C GLY A 18 8.23 -9.55 5.89
N LYS A 19 7.24 -10.07 5.15
CA LYS A 19 6.43 -11.22 5.58
C LYS A 19 7.29 -12.46 5.92
N GLU A 20 8.26 -12.80 5.10
CA GLU A 20 9.11 -13.99 5.27
C GLU A 20 10.01 -13.91 6.51
N ILE A 21 10.32 -12.71 7.00
CA ILE A 21 11.13 -12.53 8.21
C ILE A 21 10.29 -12.17 9.45
N ASN A 22 9.02 -11.84 9.29
CA ASN A 22 8.14 -11.44 10.41
C ASN A 22 7.53 -12.66 11.13
N HIS A 23 8.36 -13.62 11.50
CA HIS A 23 7.97 -14.78 12.32
C HIS A 23 8.34 -14.59 13.78
N PRO A 24 7.59 -15.19 14.74
CA PRO A 24 7.90 -15.09 16.16
C PRO A 24 9.34 -15.53 16.47
N VAL A 25 10.01 -14.75 17.31
CA VAL A 25 11.37 -15.06 17.78
C VAL A 25 11.36 -16.43 18.47
N GLY A 26 12.38 -17.26 18.19
CA GLY A 26 12.50 -18.61 18.76
C GLY A 26 11.70 -19.69 18.03
N SER A 27 10.82 -19.35 17.07
CA SER A 27 10.17 -20.36 16.22
C SER A 27 11.20 -21.07 15.32
N SER A 28 10.88 -22.30 14.87
CA SER A 28 11.74 -23.07 13.96
C SER A 28 12.02 -22.30 12.66
N ILE A 29 10.99 -21.63 12.14
CA ILE A 29 11.11 -20.79 10.92
C ILE A 29 12.02 -19.59 11.18
N ASN A 30 11.87 -18.90 12.32
CA ASN A 30 12.72 -17.77 12.67
C ASN A 30 14.21 -18.17 12.79
N ARG A 31 14.51 -19.28 13.50
CA ARG A 31 15.89 -19.80 13.63
C ARG A 31 16.50 -20.12 12.25
N ARG A 32 15.72 -20.75 11.39
CA ARG A 32 16.16 -21.12 10.03
C ARG A 32 16.44 -19.88 9.18
N ILE A 33 15.55 -18.89 9.20
CA ILE A 33 15.73 -17.63 8.46
C ILE A 33 16.97 -16.90 8.97
N LYS A 34 17.14 -16.81 10.30
CA LYS A 34 18.32 -16.18 10.91
C LYS A 34 19.62 -16.85 10.42
N LYS A 35 19.67 -18.18 10.40
CA LYS A 35 20.82 -18.92 9.88
C LYS A 35 21.11 -18.57 8.41
N ILE A 36 20.09 -18.60 7.54
CA ILE A 36 20.26 -18.26 6.12
C ILE A 36 20.80 -16.83 5.95
N LEU A 37 20.21 -15.87 6.67
CA LEU A 37 20.60 -14.46 6.56
C LEU A 37 22.00 -14.21 7.12
N SER A 38 22.42 -14.91 8.19
CA SER A 38 23.78 -14.78 8.72
C SER A 38 24.86 -15.28 7.76
N GLU A 39 24.56 -16.31 6.95
CA GLU A 39 25.43 -16.86 5.92
C GLU A 39 25.41 -16.05 4.60
N THR A 40 24.59 -15.02 4.50
CA THR A 40 24.45 -14.18 3.32
C THR A 40 25.46 -13.02 3.36
N GLU A 41 26.11 -12.72 2.26
CA GLU A 41 27.10 -11.63 2.13
C GLU A 41 26.45 -10.25 2.32
N LYS A 42 25.39 -9.98 1.56
CA LYS A 42 24.57 -8.78 1.65
C LYS A 42 23.08 -9.11 1.57
N ILE A 43 22.30 -8.35 2.31
CA ILE A 43 20.84 -8.45 2.37
C ILE A 43 20.27 -7.13 1.88
N ILE A 44 19.36 -7.22 0.92
CA ILE A 44 18.62 -6.06 0.40
C ILE A 44 17.22 -6.09 1.00
N ALA A 45 16.90 -5.09 1.82
CA ALA A 45 15.57 -4.87 2.38
C ALA A 45 14.80 -3.89 1.50
N ASN A 46 13.51 -4.15 1.28
CA ASN A 46 12.66 -3.28 0.45
C ASN A 46 12.18 -2.00 1.16
N SER A 47 12.49 -1.85 2.47
CA SER A 47 12.15 -0.66 3.27
C SER A 47 13.00 -0.60 4.54
N GLU A 48 13.08 0.57 5.18
CA GLU A 48 13.68 0.72 6.50
C GLU A 48 12.95 -0.14 7.55
N TYR A 49 11.62 -0.28 7.44
CA TYR A 49 10.85 -1.18 8.29
C TYR A 49 11.34 -2.63 8.18
N THR A 50 11.50 -3.14 6.95
CA THR A 50 11.96 -4.51 6.69
C THR A 50 13.42 -4.72 7.17
N LYS A 51 14.30 -3.72 7.00
CA LYS A 51 15.65 -3.71 7.56
C LYS A 51 15.62 -3.82 9.08
N ASN A 52 14.79 -3.00 9.74
CA ASN A 52 14.66 -3.03 11.20
C ASN A 52 14.12 -4.38 11.71
N LEU A 53 13.20 -5.02 10.96
CA LEU A 53 12.77 -6.39 11.27
C LEU A 53 13.96 -7.38 11.27
N ALA A 54 14.87 -7.28 10.30
CA ALA A 54 16.06 -8.15 10.24
C ALA A 54 17.02 -7.87 11.40
N ILE A 55 17.31 -6.60 11.68
CA ILE A 55 18.19 -6.17 12.78
C ILE A 55 17.63 -6.65 14.13
N ASN A 56 16.34 -6.47 14.38
CA ASN A 56 15.66 -6.91 15.60
C ASN A 56 15.69 -8.45 15.79
N LYS A 57 15.96 -9.19 14.72
CA LYS A 57 16.18 -10.65 14.78
C LYS A 57 17.65 -11.03 14.92
N GLY A 58 18.53 -10.04 15.14
CA GLY A 58 19.95 -10.23 15.39
C GLY A 58 20.78 -10.41 14.13
N ILE A 59 20.33 -9.87 12.99
CA ILE A 59 21.15 -9.74 11.78
C ILE A 59 21.98 -8.47 11.90
N ASP A 60 23.25 -8.56 11.51
CA ASP A 60 24.18 -7.45 11.51
C ASP A 60 23.67 -6.35 10.54
N LYS A 61 23.56 -5.12 11.08
CA LYS A 61 23.06 -3.94 10.34
C LYS A 61 23.91 -3.61 9.12
N ASP A 62 25.22 -3.88 9.16
CA ASP A 62 26.15 -3.55 8.08
C ASP A 62 26.00 -4.52 6.88
N LYS A 63 25.34 -5.64 7.09
CA LYS A 63 24.93 -6.56 6.01
C LYS A 63 23.65 -6.13 5.32
N VAL A 64 22.81 -5.27 5.92
CA VAL A 64 21.48 -4.94 5.39
C VAL A 64 21.47 -3.55 4.77
N LYS A 65 21.32 -3.50 3.45
CA LYS A 65 21.10 -2.27 2.68
C LYS A 65 19.61 -2.15 2.35
N VAL A 66 19.05 -0.94 2.44
CA VAL A 66 17.70 -0.66 1.94
C VAL A 66 17.79 -0.26 0.48
N ILE A 67 17.02 -0.91 -0.36
CA ILE A 67 16.77 -0.51 -1.74
C ILE A 67 15.26 -0.62 -1.94
N ASN A 68 14.59 0.51 -2.06
CA ASN A 68 13.14 0.54 -2.23
C ASN A 68 12.76 0.00 -3.61
N PRO A 69 11.58 -0.64 -3.77
CA PRO A 69 11.08 -1.05 -5.07
C PRO A 69 10.86 0.13 -6.00
N GLY A 70 11.35 0.01 -7.24
CA GLY A 70 11.12 1.00 -8.28
C GLY A 70 9.76 0.85 -8.95
N VAL A 71 9.31 1.93 -9.59
CA VAL A 71 8.13 1.95 -10.45
C VAL A 71 8.50 2.36 -11.87
N HIS A 72 7.75 1.87 -12.84
CA HIS A 72 7.89 2.30 -14.23
C HIS A 72 7.30 3.70 -14.41
N THR A 73 7.79 4.42 -15.41
CA THR A 73 7.19 5.68 -15.84
C THR A 73 5.73 5.48 -16.21
N VAL A 74 4.89 6.45 -15.84
CA VAL A 74 3.47 6.42 -16.17
C VAL A 74 3.27 6.46 -17.67
N GLU A 75 2.59 5.46 -18.22
CA GLU A 75 2.12 5.47 -19.60
C GLU A 75 0.99 6.49 -19.78
N LYS A 76 0.88 7.04 -20.98
CA LYS A 76 -0.22 7.94 -21.33
C LYS A 76 -1.56 7.19 -21.19
N LEU A 77 -2.47 7.77 -20.41
CA LEU A 77 -3.79 7.19 -20.22
C LEU A 77 -4.59 7.24 -21.54
N ASP A 78 -5.21 6.13 -21.91
CA ASP A 78 -6.02 6.07 -23.11
C ASP A 78 -7.37 6.79 -22.95
N HIS A 79 -7.83 7.42 -24.02
CA HIS A 79 -9.05 8.22 -24.04
C HIS A 79 -10.32 7.39 -23.73
N LYS A 80 -10.35 6.12 -24.14
CA LYS A 80 -11.50 5.23 -23.90
C LYS A 80 -11.68 4.94 -22.43
N SER A 81 -10.60 4.57 -21.73
CA SER A 81 -10.63 4.33 -20.29
C SER A 81 -10.94 5.59 -19.50
N LEU A 82 -10.37 6.75 -19.89
CA LEU A 82 -10.68 8.04 -19.27
C LEU A 82 -12.17 8.39 -19.42
N GLY A 83 -12.73 8.33 -20.62
CA GLY A 83 -14.14 8.62 -20.86
C GLY A 83 -15.08 7.68 -20.09
N ARG A 84 -14.73 6.38 -20.01
CA ARG A 84 -15.47 5.40 -19.20
C ARG A 84 -15.48 5.78 -17.72
N VAL A 85 -14.32 6.13 -17.16
CA VAL A 85 -14.20 6.51 -15.75
C VAL A 85 -14.91 7.83 -15.46
N GLU A 86 -14.82 8.82 -16.33
CA GLU A 86 -15.53 10.11 -16.21
C GLU A 86 -17.05 9.92 -16.19
N SER A 87 -17.59 9.09 -17.07
CA SER A 87 -19.00 8.75 -17.07
C SER A 87 -19.43 8.03 -15.78
N LEU A 88 -18.63 7.03 -15.35
CA LEU A 88 -18.89 6.23 -14.13
C LEU A 88 -18.88 7.07 -12.85
N LEU A 89 -17.98 8.05 -12.78
CA LEU A 89 -17.73 8.86 -11.57
C LEU A 89 -18.26 10.29 -11.68
N LYS A 90 -19.15 10.59 -12.65
CA LYS A 90 -19.61 11.94 -12.97
C LYS A 90 -20.07 12.78 -11.77
N ILE A 91 -20.86 12.17 -10.89
CA ILE A 91 -21.40 12.83 -9.68
C ILE A 91 -20.71 12.37 -8.38
N LYS A 92 -19.76 11.44 -8.46
CA LYS A 92 -19.09 10.85 -7.29
C LYS A 92 -17.92 11.72 -6.86
N SER A 93 -17.97 12.22 -5.63
CA SER A 93 -16.87 12.98 -4.99
C SER A 93 -17.10 13.14 -3.49
N PRO A 94 -16.07 13.06 -2.63
CA PRO A 94 -14.69 12.65 -2.97
C PRO A 94 -14.59 11.17 -3.37
N ARG A 95 -13.50 10.82 -4.04
CA ARG A 95 -13.23 9.48 -4.58
C ARG A 95 -12.05 8.85 -3.86
N LEU A 96 -12.32 7.82 -3.10
CA LEU A 96 -11.33 6.99 -2.42
C LEU A 96 -11.04 5.76 -3.28
N ILE A 97 -9.79 5.28 -3.30
CA ILE A 97 -9.42 4.09 -4.07
C ILE A 97 -8.42 3.23 -3.31
N THR A 98 -8.57 1.91 -3.41
CA THR A 98 -7.55 0.91 -3.03
C THR A 98 -7.34 -0.06 -4.18
N VAL A 99 -6.08 -0.36 -4.47
CA VAL A 99 -5.67 -1.40 -5.43
C VAL A 99 -4.84 -2.42 -4.66
N SER A 100 -5.45 -3.55 -4.32
CA SER A 100 -4.78 -4.58 -3.52
C SER A 100 -5.57 -5.90 -3.52
N ARG A 101 -4.95 -6.97 -2.99
CA ARG A 101 -5.71 -8.16 -2.61
C ARG A 101 -6.68 -7.82 -1.48
N PHE A 102 -7.85 -8.46 -1.48
CA PHE A 102 -8.82 -8.36 -0.38
C PHE A 102 -8.45 -9.36 0.71
N ASP A 103 -7.45 -9.00 1.50
CA ASP A 103 -7.02 -9.71 2.71
C ASP A 103 -7.12 -8.79 3.94
N LYS A 104 -7.21 -9.38 5.14
CA LYS A 104 -7.40 -8.63 6.40
C LYS A 104 -6.33 -7.56 6.63
N ARG A 105 -5.09 -7.82 6.21
CA ARG A 105 -3.98 -6.89 6.35
C ARG A 105 -4.21 -5.57 5.61
N LYS A 106 -4.90 -5.59 4.46
CA LYS A 106 -5.17 -4.40 3.64
C LYS A 106 -6.26 -3.49 4.21
N ASN A 107 -7.02 -4.01 5.17
CA ASN A 107 -7.92 -3.25 6.05
C ASN A 107 -9.09 -2.54 5.33
N HIS A 108 -9.60 -3.14 4.26
CA HIS A 108 -10.79 -2.65 3.55
C HIS A 108 -12.00 -2.49 4.48
N GLU A 109 -12.15 -3.41 5.44
CA GLU A 109 -13.23 -3.40 6.44
C GLU A 109 -13.31 -2.06 7.17
N LYS A 110 -12.21 -1.59 7.77
CA LYS A 110 -12.23 -0.32 8.51
C LYS A 110 -12.40 0.90 7.62
N ILE A 111 -11.97 0.83 6.36
CA ILE A 111 -12.25 1.90 5.39
C ILE A 111 -13.76 1.98 5.13
N ILE A 112 -14.43 0.85 4.93
CA ILE A 112 -15.89 0.78 4.74
C ILE A 112 -16.62 1.27 5.99
N MET A 113 -16.17 0.90 7.20
CA MET A 113 -16.74 1.41 8.45
C MET A 113 -16.58 2.92 8.59
N ALA A 114 -15.41 3.48 8.27
CA ALA A 114 -15.20 4.93 8.27
C ALA A 114 -16.07 5.65 7.22
N LEU A 115 -16.30 5.00 6.07
CA LEU A 115 -17.14 5.53 5.01
C LEU A 115 -18.59 5.79 5.44
N ARG A 116 -19.12 4.98 6.36
CA ARG A 116 -20.46 5.18 6.92
C ARG A 116 -20.64 6.58 7.53
N ASN A 117 -19.64 7.04 8.29
CA ASN A 117 -19.68 8.37 8.92
C ASN A 117 -19.35 9.47 7.89
N LEU A 118 -18.41 9.21 6.98
CA LEU A 118 -18.05 10.16 5.91
C LEU A 118 -19.21 10.41 4.95
N LYS A 119 -20.07 9.42 4.66
CA LYS A 119 -21.27 9.56 3.82
C LYS A 119 -22.21 10.65 4.33
N GLN A 120 -22.32 10.86 5.64
CA GLN A 120 -23.17 11.88 6.22
C GLN A 120 -22.68 13.30 5.88
N LEU A 121 -21.35 13.50 5.81
CA LEU A 121 -20.74 14.78 5.45
C LEU A 121 -20.58 14.95 3.94
N TYR A 122 -20.38 13.86 3.24
CA TYR A 122 -20.11 13.81 1.79
C TYR A 122 -21.01 12.77 1.12
N PRO A 123 -22.30 13.08 0.86
CA PRO A 123 -23.28 12.08 0.36
C PRO A 123 -22.87 11.39 -0.95
N ASN A 124 -22.09 12.07 -1.78
CA ASN A 124 -21.59 11.56 -3.06
C ASN A 124 -20.20 10.89 -2.98
N ILE A 125 -19.68 10.67 -1.76
CA ILE A 125 -18.40 9.95 -1.59
C ILE A 125 -18.48 8.57 -2.21
N VAL A 126 -17.38 8.12 -2.81
CA VAL A 126 -17.27 6.76 -3.33
C VAL A 126 -15.95 6.13 -2.92
N TYR A 127 -15.99 4.84 -2.60
CA TYR A 127 -14.83 4.01 -2.36
C TYR A 127 -14.71 2.94 -3.46
N ILE A 128 -13.62 2.98 -4.20
CA ILE A 128 -13.32 2.09 -5.32
C ILE A 128 -12.34 1.03 -4.84
N CYS A 129 -12.75 -0.23 -4.85
CA CYS A 129 -11.95 -1.38 -4.46
C CYS A 129 -11.56 -2.17 -5.71
N ILE A 130 -10.27 -2.21 -6.05
CA ILE A 130 -9.76 -2.98 -7.20
C ILE A 130 -8.93 -4.15 -6.70
N GLY A 131 -9.35 -5.36 -7.03
CA GLY A 131 -8.69 -6.62 -6.70
C GLY A 131 -9.64 -7.75 -6.39
N HIS A 132 -9.13 -8.76 -5.73
CA HIS A 132 -9.88 -9.92 -5.24
C HIS A 132 -9.14 -10.54 -4.04
N GLY A 133 -9.80 -11.42 -3.30
CA GLY A 133 -9.18 -12.12 -2.16
C GLY A 133 -10.20 -12.77 -1.25
N GLU A 134 -9.71 -13.38 -0.18
CA GLU A 134 -10.50 -14.17 0.78
C GLU A 134 -11.56 -13.37 1.53
N GLU A 135 -11.42 -12.05 1.64
CA GLU A 135 -12.37 -11.18 2.32
C GLU A 135 -13.47 -10.61 1.39
N GLU A 136 -13.48 -10.95 0.10
CA GLU A 136 -14.40 -10.33 -0.88
C GLU A 136 -15.86 -10.42 -0.47
N ASP A 137 -16.33 -11.61 -0.08
CA ASP A 137 -17.73 -11.85 0.31
C ASP A 137 -18.07 -11.15 1.62
N ASN A 138 -17.14 -11.17 2.60
CA ASN A 138 -17.31 -10.47 3.87
C ASN A 138 -17.42 -8.94 3.66
N LEU A 139 -16.61 -8.39 2.78
CA LEU A 139 -16.65 -6.95 2.46
C LEU A 139 -17.95 -6.56 1.75
N LYS A 140 -18.45 -7.37 0.81
CA LYS A 140 -19.74 -7.14 0.14
C LYS A 140 -20.91 -7.19 1.12
N LYS A 141 -20.90 -8.17 2.03
CA LYS A 141 -21.90 -8.28 3.09
C LYS A 141 -21.89 -7.06 4.00
N LEU A 142 -20.69 -6.63 4.47
CA LEU A 142 -20.54 -5.44 5.29
C LEU A 142 -21.07 -4.16 4.59
N VAL A 143 -20.83 -4.01 3.30
CA VAL A 143 -21.36 -2.90 2.50
C VAL A 143 -22.89 -2.88 2.51
N GLN A 144 -23.55 -4.04 2.41
CA GLN A 144 -25.00 -4.15 2.49
C GLN A 144 -25.52 -3.84 3.90
N GLU A 145 -24.91 -4.41 4.94
CA GLU A 145 -25.28 -4.20 6.35
C GLU A 145 -25.16 -2.72 6.77
N LEU A 146 -24.24 -1.99 6.19
CA LEU A 146 -24.02 -0.56 6.47
C LEU A 146 -24.77 0.39 5.51
N ASP A 147 -25.60 -0.13 4.60
CA ASP A 147 -26.30 0.65 3.57
C ASP A 147 -25.36 1.51 2.72
N LEU A 148 -24.25 0.92 2.26
CA LEU A 148 -23.22 1.61 1.47
C LEU A 148 -23.12 1.14 0.02
N SER A 149 -24.16 0.42 -0.49
CA SER A 149 -24.15 -0.16 -1.84
C SER A 149 -23.98 0.87 -2.96
N SER A 150 -24.40 2.11 -2.75
CA SER A 150 -24.19 3.21 -3.70
C SER A 150 -22.84 3.93 -3.55
N GLN A 151 -22.13 3.71 -2.46
CA GLN A 151 -20.85 4.32 -2.15
C GLN A 151 -19.64 3.42 -2.38
N VAL A 152 -19.81 2.09 -2.51
CA VAL A 152 -18.68 1.17 -2.69
C VAL A 152 -18.79 0.48 -4.05
N MET A 153 -17.70 0.48 -4.79
CA MET A 153 -17.59 -0.16 -6.10
C MET A 153 -16.46 -1.18 -6.08
N PHE A 154 -16.76 -2.42 -6.41
CA PHE A 154 -15.78 -3.50 -6.53
C PHE A 154 -15.45 -3.77 -7.99
N PHE A 155 -14.16 -3.84 -8.29
CA PHE A 155 -13.63 -4.19 -9.61
C PHE A 155 -12.68 -5.38 -9.51
N LYS A 156 -12.86 -6.34 -10.39
CA LYS A 156 -12.02 -7.53 -10.51
C LYS A 156 -11.60 -7.71 -11.97
N ASP A 157 -10.38 -8.15 -12.19
CA ASP A 157 -9.85 -8.54 -13.51
C ASP A 157 -10.02 -7.44 -14.60
N ILE A 158 -9.84 -6.19 -14.21
CA ILE A 158 -9.88 -5.04 -15.14
C ILE A 158 -8.51 -4.82 -15.81
N SER A 159 -8.53 -4.20 -17.00
CA SER A 159 -7.28 -3.85 -17.70
C SER A 159 -6.45 -2.83 -16.93
N ASN A 160 -5.12 -2.83 -17.14
CA ASN A 160 -4.22 -1.85 -16.55
C ASN A 160 -4.62 -0.40 -16.93
N ASN A 161 -5.07 -0.17 -18.16
CA ASN A 161 -5.52 1.15 -18.60
C ASN A 161 -6.70 1.64 -17.78
N LEU A 162 -7.71 0.79 -17.54
CA LEU A 162 -8.86 1.15 -16.72
C LEU A 162 -8.47 1.33 -15.25
N LYS A 163 -7.62 0.44 -14.68
CA LYS A 163 -7.06 0.59 -13.33
C LYS A 163 -6.35 1.94 -13.17
N ASN A 164 -5.45 2.27 -14.09
CA ASN A 164 -4.67 3.50 -14.07
C ASN A 164 -5.56 4.74 -14.21
N ALA A 165 -6.59 4.70 -15.08
CA ALA A 165 -7.56 5.78 -15.22
C ALA A 165 -8.39 5.97 -13.93
N LEU A 166 -8.81 4.89 -13.25
CA LEU A 166 -9.50 4.95 -11.95
C LEU A 166 -8.61 5.57 -10.87
N ILE A 167 -7.33 5.18 -10.80
CA ILE A 167 -6.37 5.81 -9.88
C ILE A 167 -6.26 7.30 -10.19
N ALA A 168 -5.96 7.67 -11.43
CA ALA A 168 -5.73 9.06 -11.84
C ALA A 168 -6.94 9.99 -11.61
N LYS A 169 -8.16 9.45 -11.62
CA LYS A 169 -9.41 10.20 -11.36
C LYS A 169 -9.86 10.10 -9.90
N SER A 170 -9.10 9.47 -9.02
CA SER A 170 -9.36 9.40 -7.58
C SER A 170 -8.72 10.58 -6.84
N ASN A 171 -9.22 10.88 -5.63
CA ASN A 171 -8.73 11.97 -4.80
C ASN A 171 -7.73 11.48 -3.74
N ILE A 172 -7.94 10.27 -3.19
CA ILE A 172 -7.11 9.70 -2.13
C ILE A 172 -6.97 8.21 -2.37
N PHE A 173 -5.74 7.71 -2.35
CA PHE A 173 -5.45 6.28 -2.25
C PHE A 173 -5.48 5.86 -0.77
N VAL A 174 -6.26 4.84 -0.42
CA VAL A 174 -6.52 4.49 0.97
C VAL A 174 -6.14 3.03 1.21
N MET A 175 -5.11 2.78 2.01
CA MET A 175 -4.71 1.43 2.41
C MET A 175 -4.03 1.47 3.78
N PRO A 176 -4.76 1.74 4.89
CA PRO A 176 -4.22 1.80 6.25
C PRO A 176 -3.92 0.37 6.74
N SER A 177 -2.91 -0.25 6.11
CA SER A 177 -2.52 -1.63 6.35
C SER A 177 -2.15 -1.87 7.81
N ILE A 178 -2.47 -3.06 8.32
CA ILE A 178 -2.16 -3.54 9.66
C ILE A 178 -1.28 -4.79 9.60
N ILE A 179 -0.67 -5.16 10.70
CA ILE A 179 -0.07 -6.49 10.84
C ILE A 179 -1.19 -7.49 11.07
N HIS A 180 -1.29 -8.51 10.22
CA HIS A 180 -2.18 -9.64 10.43
C HIS A 180 -1.39 -10.95 10.48
N LYS A 181 -1.31 -11.58 11.66
CA LYS A 181 -0.44 -12.74 11.93
C LYS A 181 1.03 -12.39 11.63
N THR A 182 1.64 -13.05 10.65
CA THR A 182 2.99 -12.76 10.16
C THR A 182 3.02 -11.84 8.95
N SER A 183 1.85 -11.53 8.38
CA SER A 183 1.74 -10.71 7.18
C SER A 183 1.83 -9.22 7.52
N VAL A 184 2.74 -8.52 6.87
CA VAL A 184 3.00 -7.09 7.03
C VAL A 184 3.13 -6.43 5.66
N GLU A 185 2.84 -5.13 5.57
CA GLU A 185 3.15 -4.35 4.37
C GLU A 185 4.65 -4.05 4.35
N GLY A 186 5.37 -4.63 3.39
CA GLY A 186 6.82 -4.46 3.33
C GLY A 186 7.25 -3.08 2.86
N PHE A 187 6.52 -2.48 1.91
CA PHE A 187 6.78 -1.15 1.36
C PHE A 187 5.49 -0.47 0.88
N GLY A 188 4.69 -1.20 0.07
CA GLY A 188 3.45 -0.68 -0.50
C GLY A 188 3.64 0.02 -1.84
N ILE A 189 4.07 -0.72 -2.86
CA ILE A 189 4.26 -0.18 -4.23
C ILE A 189 3.04 0.59 -4.73
N SER A 190 1.82 0.16 -4.38
CA SER A 190 0.58 0.83 -4.78
C SER A 190 0.44 2.27 -4.27
N TYR A 191 1.08 2.64 -3.17
CA TYR A 191 1.17 4.06 -2.75
C TYR A 191 1.97 4.89 -3.75
N VAL A 192 3.10 4.32 -4.19
CA VAL A 192 3.98 4.99 -5.17
C VAL A 192 3.32 5.05 -6.55
N GLU A 193 2.61 3.98 -6.95
CA GLU A 193 1.80 3.98 -8.19
C GLU A 193 0.72 5.07 -8.16
N ALA A 194 0.01 5.25 -7.05
CA ALA A 194 -0.97 6.32 -6.90
C ALA A 194 -0.32 7.72 -6.95
N ALA A 195 0.83 7.88 -6.27
CA ALA A 195 1.58 9.13 -6.25
C ALA A 195 2.04 9.59 -7.64
N GLN A 196 2.32 8.66 -8.57
CA GLN A 196 2.65 9.01 -9.97
C GLN A 196 1.54 9.80 -10.66
N TYR A 197 0.28 9.57 -10.30
CA TYR A 197 -0.88 10.29 -10.80
C TYR A 197 -1.22 11.54 -9.97
N GLY A 198 -0.43 11.86 -8.96
CA GLY A 198 -0.71 12.96 -8.03
C GLY A 198 -1.82 12.65 -7.05
N VAL A 199 -2.05 11.38 -6.74
CA VAL A 199 -3.02 10.91 -5.76
C VAL A 199 -2.28 10.63 -4.44
N PRO A 200 -2.53 11.42 -3.38
CA PRO A 200 -1.91 11.23 -2.08
C PRO A 200 -2.47 9.99 -1.39
N SER A 201 -1.73 9.42 -0.46
CA SER A 201 -2.12 8.18 0.20
C SER A 201 -2.42 8.36 1.68
N LEU A 202 -3.42 7.62 2.19
CA LEU A 202 -3.56 7.27 3.59
C LEU A 202 -3.00 5.86 3.80
N GLY A 203 -1.87 5.75 4.51
CA GLY A 203 -1.18 4.50 4.81
C GLY A 203 -1.26 4.12 6.29
N GLY A 204 -1.01 2.85 6.60
CA GLY A 204 -0.91 2.37 7.98
C GLY A 204 0.49 2.54 8.55
N LYS A 205 0.59 2.80 9.87
CA LYS A 205 1.89 2.92 10.57
C LYS A 205 2.64 1.60 10.72
N ASP A 206 1.93 0.48 10.63
CA ASP A 206 2.47 -0.86 10.84
C ASP A 206 3.03 -1.43 9.55
N GLY A 207 4.28 -1.11 9.22
CA GLY A 207 4.95 -1.59 8.03
C GLY A 207 5.76 -0.52 7.31
N GLY A 208 6.13 -0.81 6.05
CA GLY A 208 7.00 0.03 5.24
C GLY A 208 6.30 1.20 4.54
N ALA A 209 5.06 1.55 4.89
CA ALA A 209 4.35 2.66 4.25
C ALA A 209 5.05 4.02 4.42
N SER A 210 5.78 4.22 5.53
CA SER A 210 6.55 5.44 5.81
C SER A 210 7.72 5.68 4.85
N ASP A 211 8.19 4.66 4.13
CA ASP A 211 9.19 4.83 3.08
C ASP A 211 8.54 5.37 1.78
N ALA A 212 7.28 5.00 1.53
CA ALA A 212 6.51 5.38 0.35
C ALA A 212 5.69 6.67 0.54
N ILE A 213 5.43 7.08 1.79
CA ILE A 213 4.60 8.24 2.14
C ILE A 213 5.35 9.11 3.15
N GLU A 214 5.58 10.36 2.81
CA GLU A 214 6.08 11.37 3.75
C GLU A 214 4.87 12.00 4.48
N HIS A 215 4.70 11.61 5.77
CA HIS A 215 3.55 12.02 6.58
C HIS A 215 3.38 13.54 6.62
N GLY A 216 2.16 14.02 6.37
CA GLY A 216 1.82 15.44 6.34
C GLY A 216 2.23 16.19 5.08
N LYS A 217 3.08 15.58 4.21
CA LYS A 217 3.54 16.22 2.97
C LYS A 217 3.02 15.55 1.71
N THR A 218 3.14 14.21 1.62
CA THR A 218 2.72 13.45 0.42
C THR A 218 1.50 12.56 0.69
N GLY A 219 1.08 12.50 1.93
CA GLY A 219 -0.04 11.72 2.43
C GLY A 219 -0.09 11.72 3.94
N ILE A 220 -0.90 10.85 4.51
CA ILE A 220 -1.05 10.67 5.95
C ILE A 220 -0.70 9.23 6.31
N ILE A 221 0.01 9.04 7.43
CA ILE A 221 0.21 7.74 8.07
C ILE A 221 -0.65 7.72 9.34
N CYS A 222 -1.46 6.69 9.53
CA CYS A 222 -2.35 6.54 10.67
C CYS A 222 -2.23 5.14 11.31
N ASP A 223 -2.76 4.99 12.50
CA ASP A 223 -2.97 3.67 13.09
C ASP A 223 -4.13 2.95 12.39
N GLY A 224 -3.82 1.97 11.55
CA GLY A 224 -4.83 1.15 10.88
C GLY A 224 -5.71 0.33 11.83
N ASN A 225 -5.31 0.14 13.09
CA ASN A 225 -6.12 -0.52 14.11
C ASN A 225 -7.14 0.42 14.76
N ASN A 226 -6.98 1.73 14.60
CA ASN A 226 -7.86 2.75 15.18
C ASN A 226 -8.80 3.33 14.12
N LEU A 227 -10.10 3.01 14.22
CA LEU A 227 -11.11 3.48 13.27
C LEU A 227 -11.29 4.99 13.29
N ASP A 228 -11.22 5.61 14.47
CA ASP A 228 -11.39 7.07 14.61
C ASP A 228 -10.22 7.83 13.98
N GLU A 229 -9.01 7.27 14.05
CA GLU A 229 -7.83 7.84 13.40
C GLU A 229 -7.90 7.71 11.87
N ILE A 230 -8.40 6.58 11.35
CA ILE A 230 -8.68 6.43 9.92
C ILE A 230 -9.71 7.46 9.46
N TYR A 231 -10.83 7.58 10.19
CA TYR A 231 -11.89 8.53 9.89
C TYR A 231 -11.39 9.98 9.90
N SER A 232 -10.72 10.39 10.99
CA SER A 232 -10.22 11.76 11.15
C SER A 232 -9.16 12.12 10.11
N SER A 233 -8.27 11.17 9.78
CA SER A 233 -7.27 11.35 8.71
C SER A 233 -7.91 11.52 7.34
N LEU A 234 -8.92 10.72 6.99
CA LEU A 234 -9.66 10.87 5.74
C LEU A 234 -10.39 12.21 5.69
N LYS A 235 -11.09 12.58 6.78
CA LYS A 235 -11.76 13.86 6.90
C LYS A 235 -10.78 15.02 6.70
N LEU A 236 -9.63 15.02 7.39
CA LEU A 236 -8.58 16.03 7.24
C LEU A 236 -8.09 16.15 5.79
N MET A 237 -7.90 15.02 5.09
CA MET A 237 -7.45 15.04 3.68
C MET A 237 -8.53 15.59 2.74
N ILE A 238 -9.82 15.37 3.04
CA ILE A 238 -10.94 15.82 2.23
C ILE A 238 -11.25 17.29 2.46
N GLU A 239 -11.20 17.75 3.72
CA GLU A 239 -11.48 19.13 4.10
C GLU A 239 -10.57 20.11 3.35
N ASN A 240 -11.16 21.19 2.86
CA ASN A 240 -10.47 22.19 2.05
C ASN A 240 -9.70 21.61 0.85
N LYS A 241 -10.06 20.38 0.42
CA LYS A 241 -9.41 19.65 -0.65
C LYS A 241 -7.89 19.50 -0.43
N LYS A 242 -7.46 19.29 0.81
CA LYS A 242 -6.04 19.15 1.18
C LYS A 242 -5.33 18.06 0.39
N TYR A 243 -6.08 17.05 -0.09
CA TYR A 243 -5.56 16.02 -0.99
C TYR A 243 -4.92 16.59 -2.28
N ILE A 244 -5.30 17.81 -2.74
CA ILE A 244 -4.70 18.43 -3.93
C ILE A 244 -3.24 18.81 -3.67
N GLU A 245 -2.97 19.47 -2.54
CA GLU A 245 -1.61 19.84 -2.13
C GLU A 245 -0.75 18.61 -1.88
N LEU A 246 -1.26 17.69 -1.05
CA LEU A 246 -0.59 16.44 -0.75
C LEU A 246 -0.26 15.63 -2.02
N GLY A 247 -1.20 15.56 -2.96
CA GLY A 247 -1.02 14.86 -4.24
C GLY A 247 0.02 15.52 -5.15
N LYS A 248 0.07 16.85 -5.19
CA LYS A 248 1.10 17.60 -5.91
C LYS A 248 2.50 17.31 -5.37
N ASN A 249 2.63 17.23 -4.05
CA ASN A 249 3.87 16.87 -3.40
C ASN A 249 4.22 15.38 -3.62
N ALA A 250 3.23 14.48 -3.53
CA ALA A 250 3.39 13.05 -3.79
C ALA A 250 3.94 12.81 -5.20
N LYS A 251 3.40 13.52 -6.21
CA LYS A 251 3.87 13.42 -7.61
C LYS A 251 5.32 13.85 -7.79
N LYS A 252 5.79 14.83 -7.01
CA LYS A 252 7.20 15.23 -7.02
C LYS A 252 8.08 14.19 -6.31
N PHE A 253 7.62 13.71 -5.16
CA PHE A 253 8.34 12.77 -4.31
C PHE A 253 8.58 11.41 -5.00
N VAL A 254 7.65 10.97 -5.85
CA VAL A 254 7.73 9.66 -6.52
C VAL A 254 8.85 9.55 -7.53
N SER A 255 9.45 10.66 -7.97
CA SER A 255 10.56 10.65 -8.95
C SER A 255 11.75 9.82 -8.47
N LYS A 256 12.03 9.82 -7.16
CA LYS A 256 13.12 9.03 -6.57
C LYS A 256 12.92 7.51 -6.66
N PHE A 257 11.67 7.05 -6.89
CA PHE A 257 11.34 5.62 -7.04
C PHE A 257 11.27 5.18 -8.51
N GLN A 258 11.70 5.98 -9.46
CA GLN A 258 11.82 5.52 -10.84
C GLN A 258 12.94 4.48 -10.94
N TRP A 259 12.74 3.39 -11.70
CA TRP A 259 13.72 2.32 -11.82
C TRP A 259 15.13 2.83 -12.20
N PHE A 260 15.22 3.81 -13.08
CA PHE A 260 16.50 4.38 -13.49
C PHE A 260 17.23 5.14 -12.37
N GLU A 261 16.53 5.58 -11.32
CA GLU A 261 17.17 6.13 -10.11
C GLU A 261 17.55 5.00 -9.14
N ILE A 262 16.64 4.05 -8.91
CA ILE A 262 16.86 2.94 -7.97
C ILE A 262 18.07 2.07 -8.37
N ILE A 263 18.30 1.80 -9.65
CA ILE A 263 19.42 0.97 -10.10
C ILE A 263 20.80 1.64 -9.95
N LYS A 264 20.86 2.93 -9.60
CA LYS A 264 22.12 3.63 -9.29
C LYS A 264 22.59 3.37 -7.86
N GLU A 265 21.71 2.92 -6.97
CA GLU A 265 22.00 2.61 -5.57
C GLU A 265 22.68 1.23 -5.40
#